data_b01cda54a4eb07f60f15b71f2abd4b10
#
_entry.id   b01cda54a4eb07f60f15b71f2abd4b10
#
_cell.length_a   1.000
_cell.length_b   1.000
_cell.length_c   1.000
_cell.angle_alpha   90.00
_cell.angle_beta   90.00
_cell.angle_gamma   90.00
#
_symmetry.space_group_name_H-M   'P 1'
#
loop_
_entity.id
_entity.type
_entity.pdbx_description
1 polymer ?
#
loop_
_entity_poly.entity_id
_entity_poly.type
_entity_poly.pdbx_seq_one_letter_code
_entity_poly.pdbx_strand_id
1 'polypeptide(L)'
;MIKILLAALLILAASAPASAATPLDVIFDTDMGNDVDDALALAMLHAFASRGEVKLLAVTVSKDNPWAAEYVRMVNEYYGRGSIPVGIVHDGKTTDDGHYVRQVCELHGRHPDKPEVSDAVQLLRKTLAGEPDGAVTLIQVGFSTNLARLMESAPDSFSSLSGMELVKKKVRSLTVMAGNFAASKPEYNVVTDIPAATKLFADWPTDIYISGFEVGLAILYPASSIEHDFPGGNPVAEAYRLYEKMPYDRPSWDLTTVVYVLRPDGGYFDISPPGDVLVAQDGSTKFQPNPQGKRHFLSVNAVQAARVREACVWLASQPK
;
A
#
# COMPACT_ATOMS: atom_id res chain seq x y z
N MET A 1 31.94 16.97 68.73
CA MET A 1 31.28 17.47 67.59
C MET A 1 31.81 16.74 66.34
N ILE A 2 31.10 15.69 65.92
CA ILE A 2 31.49 14.85 64.75
C ILE A 2 30.69 15.33 63.52
N LYS A 3 31.40 15.82 62.51
CA LYS A 3 30.79 16.22 61.22
C LYS A 3 30.70 14.98 60.34
N ILE A 4 29.48 14.53 60.04
CA ILE A 4 29.21 13.48 59.10
C ILE A 4 29.10 14.15 57.70
N LEU A 5 30.03 13.82 56.81
CA LEU A 5 29.96 14.19 55.38
C LEU A 5 29.13 13.14 54.69
N LEU A 6 27.93 13.54 54.18
CA LEU A 6 27.15 12.73 53.27
C LEU A 6 27.69 12.95 51.85
N ALA A 7 28.32 11.94 51.28
CA ALA A 7 28.68 11.92 49.85
C ALA A 7 27.47 11.41 49.06
N ALA A 8 26.84 12.30 48.27
CA ALA A 8 25.79 11.91 47.32
C ALA A 8 26.43 11.31 46.06
N LEU A 9 26.25 10.01 45.87
CA LEU A 9 26.67 9.30 44.67
C LEU A 9 25.63 9.56 43.56
N LEU A 10 25.93 10.44 42.59
CA LEU A 10 25.12 10.60 41.38
C LEU A 10 25.38 9.41 40.45
N ILE A 11 24.42 8.48 40.39
CA ILE A 11 24.41 7.42 39.38
C ILE A 11 23.90 8.05 38.05
N LEU A 12 24.80 8.39 37.14
CA LEU A 12 24.44 8.66 35.76
C LEU A 12 24.04 7.34 35.10
N ALA A 13 22.75 7.09 35.01
CA ALA A 13 22.23 6.04 34.15
C ALA A 13 22.44 6.46 32.69
N ALA A 14 23.47 5.92 32.06
CA ALA A 14 23.66 6.03 30.63
C ALA A 14 22.50 5.26 29.96
N SER A 15 21.49 5.99 29.47
CA SER A 15 20.47 5.41 28.59
C SER A 15 21.18 4.94 27.31
N ALA A 16 21.27 3.62 27.12
CA ALA A 16 21.69 3.06 25.83
C ALA A 16 20.76 3.62 24.75
N PRO A 17 21.31 4.08 23.60
CA PRO A 17 20.46 4.52 22.51
C PRO A 17 19.55 3.35 22.13
N ALA A 18 18.24 3.60 22.10
CA ALA A 18 17.28 2.62 21.58
C ALA A 18 17.74 2.30 20.16
N SER A 19 18.02 1.02 19.89
CA SER A 19 18.34 0.56 18.55
C SER A 19 17.17 0.99 17.65
N ALA A 20 17.42 1.86 16.68
CA ALA A 20 16.41 2.20 15.70
C ALA A 20 15.96 0.90 15.02
N ALA A 21 14.67 0.62 15.03
CA ALA A 21 14.12 -0.54 14.34
C ALA A 21 14.52 -0.47 12.85
N THR A 22 14.91 -1.62 12.28
CA THR A 22 15.21 -1.69 10.85
C THR A 22 13.96 -1.31 10.06
N PRO A 23 14.05 -0.37 9.09
CA PRO A 23 12.93 -0.01 8.25
C PRO A 23 12.33 -1.24 7.55
N LEU A 24 11.02 -1.26 7.41
CA LEU A 24 10.32 -2.32 6.68
C LEU A 24 10.51 -2.11 5.18
N ASP A 25 11.01 -3.12 4.48
CA ASP A 25 11.14 -3.13 3.02
C ASP A 25 9.76 -3.33 2.39
N VAL A 26 9.26 -2.32 1.66
CA VAL A 26 7.90 -2.30 1.10
C VAL A 26 7.94 -2.12 -0.41
N ILE A 27 7.14 -2.90 -1.13
CA ILE A 27 6.73 -2.62 -2.52
C ILE A 27 5.25 -2.29 -2.49
N PHE A 28 4.84 -1.23 -3.19
CA PHE A 28 3.46 -0.77 -3.29
C PHE A 28 2.93 -0.99 -4.71
N ASP A 29 1.85 -1.76 -4.86
CA ASP A 29 1.17 -2.01 -6.13
C ASP A 29 -0.22 -1.37 -6.11
N THR A 30 -0.51 -0.47 -7.06
CA THR A 30 -1.63 0.48 -7.04
C THR A 30 -2.30 0.54 -8.42
N ASP A 31 -3.59 0.84 -8.49
CA ASP A 31 -4.26 1.23 -9.74
C ASP A 31 -4.49 2.73 -9.83
N MET A 32 -3.53 3.49 -9.33
CA MET A 32 -3.47 4.95 -9.27
C MET A 32 -4.21 5.64 -10.41
N GLY A 33 -5.18 6.47 -10.07
CA GLY A 33 -6.00 7.22 -11.02
C GLY A 33 -7.44 6.70 -11.15
N ASN A 34 -7.76 5.52 -10.64
CA ASN A 34 -9.14 5.03 -10.59
C ASN A 34 -9.87 5.61 -9.37
N ASP A 35 -9.29 5.50 -8.19
CA ASP A 35 -9.75 6.22 -6.99
C ASP A 35 -8.65 7.17 -6.48
N VAL A 36 -8.97 8.04 -5.55
CA VAL A 36 -8.02 9.03 -5.02
C VAL A 36 -7.35 8.59 -3.73
N ASP A 37 -7.86 7.58 -3.08
CA ASP A 37 -7.28 7.06 -1.84
C ASP A 37 -5.95 6.33 -2.05
N ASP A 38 -5.66 5.82 -3.25
CA ASP A 38 -4.31 5.44 -3.69
C ASP A 38 -3.26 6.52 -3.43
N ALA A 39 -3.58 7.77 -3.79
CA ALA A 39 -2.68 8.90 -3.61
C ALA A 39 -2.43 9.20 -2.13
N LEU A 40 -3.46 9.12 -1.29
CA LEU A 40 -3.35 9.27 0.15
C LEU A 40 -2.53 8.12 0.78
N ALA A 41 -2.74 6.88 0.32
CA ALA A 41 -1.97 5.72 0.77
C ALA A 41 -0.47 5.87 0.44
N LEU A 42 -0.14 6.34 -0.77
CA LEU A 42 1.25 6.63 -1.15
C LEU A 42 1.86 7.75 -0.29
N ALA A 43 1.10 8.82 0.01
CA ALA A 43 1.54 9.88 0.92
C ALA A 43 1.86 9.33 2.33
N MET A 44 1.04 8.42 2.85
CA MET A 44 1.30 7.77 4.14
C MET A 44 2.59 6.95 4.11
N LEU A 45 2.88 6.21 3.04
CA LEU A 45 4.14 5.48 2.88
C LEU A 45 5.34 6.43 2.89
N HIS A 46 5.23 7.59 2.24
CA HIS A 46 6.26 8.63 2.31
C HIS A 46 6.44 9.20 3.71
N ALA A 47 5.35 9.41 4.46
CA ALA A 47 5.41 9.86 5.85
C ALA A 47 6.16 8.84 6.74
N PHE A 48 5.88 7.56 6.59
CA PHE A 48 6.61 6.49 7.29
C PHE A 48 8.07 6.41 6.84
N ALA A 49 8.36 6.61 5.56
CA ALA A 49 9.74 6.66 5.06
C ALA A 49 10.52 7.84 5.63
N SER A 50 9.87 9.00 5.84
CA SER A 50 10.48 10.18 6.50
C SER A 50 10.84 9.93 7.95
N ARG A 51 10.18 8.98 8.61
CA ARG A 51 10.48 8.55 9.99
C ARG A 51 11.48 7.41 10.06
N GLY A 52 11.96 6.92 8.92
CA GLY A 52 12.84 5.76 8.89
C GLY A 52 12.14 4.44 9.25
N GLU A 53 10.81 4.37 9.16
CA GLU A 53 10.03 3.17 9.46
C GLU A 53 9.81 2.30 8.20
N VAL A 54 9.88 2.89 7.01
CA VAL A 54 9.71 2.24 5.71
C VAL A 54 10.86 2.55 4.78
N LYS A 55 11.31 1.55 4.02
CA LYS A 55 12.07 1.69 2.79
C LYS A 55 11.15 1.30 1.64
N LEU A 56 10.60 2.29 0.93
CA LEU A 56 9.79 2.05 -0.25
C LEU A 56 10.70 1.69 -1.42
N LEU A 57 10.72 0.40 -1.77
CA LEU A 57 11.65 -0.18 -2.75
C LEU A 57 11.25 0.13 -4.18
N ALA A 58 9.95 0.06 -4.46
CA ALA A 58 9.37 0.28 -5.78
C ALA A 58 7.87 0.58 -5.65
N VAL A 59 7.32 1.23 -6.66
CA VAL A 59 5.87 1.34 -6.88
C VAL A 59 5.54 0.71 -8.23
N THR A 60 4.56 -0.19 -8.27
CA THR A 60 4.04 -0.75 -9.52
C THR A 60 2.60 -0.33 -9.74
N VAL A 61 2.25 -0.04 -10.99
CA VAL A 61 0.93 0.44 -11.39
C VAL A 61 0.23 -0.63 -12.19
N SER A 62 -0.93 -1.08 -11.72
CA SER A 62 -1.76 -2.09 -12.38
C SER A 62 -2.78 -1.49 -13.36
N LYS A 63 -2.94 -0.17 -13.37
CA LYS A 63 -3.66 0.58 -14.40
C LYS A 63 -2.75 0.81 -15.61
N ASP A 64 -3.21 0.43 -16.80
CA ASP A 64 -2.47 0.58 -18.07
C ASP A 64 -2.67 2.00 -18.64
N ASN A 65 -2.15 2.98 -17.91
CA ASN A 65 -2.22 4.38 -18.30
C ASN A 65 -0.93 5.12 -17.93
N PRO A 66 -0.21 5.73 -18.90
CA PRO A 66 1.08 6.35 -18.65
C PRO A 66 1.01 7.55 -17.70
N TRP A 67 -0.13 8.24 -17.61
CA TRP A 67 -0.33 9.34 -16.66
C TRP A 67 -0.35 8.84 -15.22
N ALA A 68 -0.86 7.62 -14.97
CA ALA A 68 -0.84 7.03 -13.64
C ALA A 68 0.59 6.83 -13.12
N ALA A 69 1.48 6.29 -13.96
CA ALA A 69 2.90 6.11 -13.61
C ALA A 69 3.62 7.46 -13.45
N GLU A 70 3.32 8.45 -14.31
CA GLU A 70 3.91 9.79 -14.20
C GLU A 70 3.44 10.50 -12.94
N TYR A 71 2.17 10.38 -12.57
CA TYR A 71 1.65 10.92 -11.32
C TYR A 71 2.35 10.30 -10.10
N VAL A 72 2.54 8.98 -10.06
CA VAL A 72 3.32 8.31 -9.00
C VAL A 72 4.74 8.85 -8.92
N ARG A 73 5.43 9.03 -10.05
CA ARG A 73 6.77 9.64 -10.08
C ARG A 73 6.77 11.04 -9.52
N MET A 74 5.79 11.85 -9.90
CA MET A 74 5.64 13.22 -9.41
C MET A 74 5.43 13.25 -7.90
N VAL A 75 4.58 12.38 -7.36
CA VAL A 75 4.38 12.26 -5.90
C VAL A 75 5.68 11.84 -5.21
N ASN A 76 6.38 10.83 -5.72
CA ASN A 76 7.68 10.42 -5.18
C ASN A 76 8.68 11.58 -5.16
N GLU A 77 8.78 12.36 -6.22
CA GLU A 77 9.65 13.53 -6.29
C GLU A 77 9.21 14.64 -5.34
N TYR A 78 7.91 14.89 -5.22
CA TYR A 78 7.36 15.87 -4.27
C TYR A 78 7.82 15.55 -2.84
N TYR A 79 7.85 14.28 -2.44
CA TYR A 79 8.36 13.84 -1.13
C TYR A 79 9.89 13.64 -1.09
N GLY A 80 10.65 14.16 -2.09
CA GLY A 80 12.11 14.07 -2.13
C GLY A 80 12.67 12.68 -2.41
N ARG A 81 11.87 11.76 -3.00
CA ARG A 81 12.24 10.37 -3.27
C ARG A 81 12.04 9.97 -4.73
N GLY A 82 12.35 10.87 -5.65
CA GLY A 82 12.23 10.64 -7.10
C GLY A 82 13.08 9.49 -7.65
N SER A 83 14.01 8.95 -6.87
CA SER A 83 14.79 7.76 -7.25
C SER A 83 14.06 6.44 -7.04
N ILE A 84 12.89 6.42 -6.39
CA ILE A 84 12.07 5.21 -6.25
C ILE A 84 11.61 4.78 -7.65
N PRO A 85 11.96 3.55 -8.08
CA PRO A 85 11.56 3.07 -9.39
C PRO A 85 10.06 2.84 -9.48
N VAL A 86 9.49 3.19 -10.63
CA VAL A 86 8.08 2.99 -10.95
C VAL A 86 7.97 2.05 -12.14
N GLY A 87 7.12 1.04 -12.04
CA GLY A 87 6.78 0.12 -13.11
C GLY A 87 5.30 0.21 -13.47
N ILE A 88 4.96 -0.12 -14.71
CA ILE A 88 3.57 -0.10 -15.19
C ILE A 88 3.22 -1.44 -15.83
N VAL A 89 1.96 -1.84 -15.69
CA VAL A 89 1.40 -2.95 -16.46
C VAL A 89 1.33 -2.58 -17.95
N HIS A 90 1.62 -3.53 -18.81
CA HIS A 90 1.31 -3.44 -20.23
C HIS A 90 0.21 -4.45 -20.58
N ASP A 91 -0.64 -4.12 -21.54
CA ASP A 91 -1.85 -4.91 -21.86
C ASP A 91 -2.74 -5.16 -20.63
N GLY A 92 -2.93 -4.11 -19.84
CA GLY A 92 -3.72 -4.10 -18.61
C GLY A 92 -5.21 -3.92 -18.84
N LYS A 93 -5.97 -3.75 -17.75
CA LYS A 93 -7.44 -3.75 -17.78
C LYS A 93 -8.07 -2.37 -17.97
N THR A 94 -7.51 -1.33 -17.39
CA THR A 94 -8.03 0.04 -17.42
C THR A 94 -7.03 0.97 -18.07
N THR A 95 -7.46 1.71 -19.10
CA THR A 95 -6.59 2.56 -19.93
C THR A 95 -7.01 4.04 -19.95
N ASP A 96 -8.15 4.37 -19.33
CA ASP A 96 -8.64 5.75 -19.25
C ASP A 96 -7.77 6.62 -18.32
N ASP A 97 -7.82 7.95 -18.49
CA ASP A 97 -7.04 8.90 -17.69
C ASP A 97 -7.57 9.04 -16.25
N GLY A 98 -8.68 8.40 -15.90
CA GLY A 98 -9.33 8.55 -14.60
C GLY A 98 -9.81 9.98 -14.36
N HIS A 99 -9.83 10.40 -13.09
CA HIS A 99 -10.41 11.68 -12.72
C HIS A 99 -9.40 12.79 -12.42
N TYR A 100 -8.10 12.46 -12.21
CA TYR A 100 -7.15 13.46 -11.71
C TYR A 100 -5.70 13.31 -12.21
N VAL A 101 -5.21 12.10 -12.49
CA VAL A 101 -3.77 11.87 -12.72
C VAL A 101 -3.22 12.74 -13.84
N ARG A 102 -3.94 12.83 -14.97
CA ARG A 102 -3.54 13.68 -16.10
C ARG A 102 -3.57 15.16 -15.72
N GLN A 103 -4.70 15.60 -15.16
CA GLN A 103 -4.91 17.01 -14.83
C GLN A 103 -3.88 17.53 -13.85
N VAL A 104 -3.58 16.76 -12.79
CA VAL A 104 -2.55 17.16 -11.81
C VAL A 104 -1.16 17.15 -12.45
N CYS A 105 -0.81 16.15 -13.25
CA CYS A 105 0.45 16.15 -13.99
C CYS A 105 0.61 17.40 -14.86
N GLU A 106 -0.42 17.74 -15.66
CA GLU A 106 -0.42 18.93 -16.52
C GLU A 106 -0.29 20.24 -15.72
N LEU A 107 -0.95 20.37 -14.55
CA LEU A 107 -0.79 21.52 -13.64
C LEU A 107 0.64 21.69 -13.17
N HIS A 108 1.40 20.63 -13.02
CA HIS A 108 2.81 20.64 -12.64
C HIS A 108 3.77 20.60 -13.85
N GLY A 109 3.27 20.80 -15.08
CA GLY A 109 4.09 20.80 -16.30
C GLY A 109 4.70 19.43 -16.61
N ARG A 110 4.04 18.34 -16.20
CA ARG A 110 4.52 16.99 -16.39
C ARG A 110 3.79 16.32 -17.54
N HIS A 111 4.52 15.50 -18.27
CA HIS A 111 4.00 14.70 -19.38
C HIS A 111 4.66 13.31 -19.34
N PRO A 112 3.95 12.25 -19.76
CA PRO A 112 4.48 10.89 -19.77
C PRO A 112 5.52 10.60 -20.87
N ASP A 113 6.02 11.62 -21.54
CA ASP A 113 6.91 11.54 -22.72
C ASP A 113 8.36 11.12 -22.38
N LYS A 114 8.64 10.69 -21.15
CA LYS A 114 10.00 10.41 -20.70
C LYS A 114 10.23 8.94 -20.39
N PRO A 115 11.53 8.57 -20.36
CA PRO A 115 11.96 7.27 -20.82
C PRO A 115 11.10 6.17 -20.27
N GLU A 116 10.91 5.19 -21.13
CA GLU A 116 10.15 3.98 -20.95
C GLU A 116 10.03 3.56 -19.48
N VAL A 117 8.82 3.65 -18.94
CA VAL A 117 8.54 3.12 -17.60
C VAL A 117 8.77 1.62 -17.68
N SER A 118 9.51 1.07 -16.74
CA SER A 118 9.77 -0.36 -16.68
C SER A 118 8.45 -1.15 -16.65
N ASP A 119 8.44 -2.31 -17.29
CA ASP A 119 7.36 -3.27 -17.08
C ASP A 119 7.25 -3.63 -15.59
N ALA A 120 6.03 -3.66 -15.06
CA ALA A 120 5.77 -3.89 -13.64
C ALA A 120 6.34 -5.24 -13.16
N VAL A 121 6.18 -6.31 -13.95
CA VAL A 121 6.67 -7.64 -13.57
C VAL A 121 8.19 -7.68 -13.58
N GLN A 122 8.83 -7.07 -14.57
CA GLN A 122 10.30 -6.97 -14.61
C GLN A 122 10.84 -6.19 -13.42
N LEU A 123 10.18 -5.06 -13.06
CA LEU A 123 10.57 -4.27 -11.89
C LEU A 123 10.39 -5.07 -10.59
N LEU A 124 9.27 -5.77 -10.42
CA LEU A 124 9.02 -6.64 -9.26
C LEU A 124 10.10 -7.71 -9.15
N ARG A 125 10.42 -8.42 -10.22
CA ARG A 125 11.44 -9.45 -10.23
C ARG A 125 12.83 -8.90 -9.88
N LYS A 126 13.22 -7.79 -10.51
CA LYS A 126 14.49 -7.10 -10.24
C LYS A 126 14.60 -6.69 -8.77
N THR A 127 13.56 -6.07 -8.24
CA THR A 127 13.53 -5.58 -6.86
C THR A 127 13.60 -6.74 -5.87
N LEU A 128 12.74 -7.75 -6.03
CA LEU A 128 12.73 -8.93 -5.15
C LEU A 128 14.05 -9.67 -5.18
N ALA A 129 14.67 -9.85 -6.35
CA ALA A 129 15.96 -10.54 -6.48
C ALA A 129 17.07 -9.85 -5.68
N GLY A 130 17.04 -8.52 -5.57
CA GLY A 130 18.03 -7.72 -4.86
C GLY A 130 17.90 -7.73 -3.33
N GLU A 131 16.77 -8.13 -2.78
CA GLU A 131 16.51 -8.01 -1.35
C GLU A 131 16.80 -9.34 -0.59
N PRO A 132 17.00 -9.29 0.73
CA PRO A 132 17.18 -10.50 1.54
C PRO A 132 15.95 -11.42 1.53
N ASP A 133 16.16 -12.70 1.84
CA ASP A 133 15.08 -13.69 1.90
C ASP A 133 14.08 -13.35 3.01
N GLY A 134 12.78 -13.39 2.70
CA GLY A 134 11.68 -13.08 3.62
C GLY A 134 11.67 -11.65 4.15
N ALA A 135 12.33 -10.69 3.48
CA ALA A 135 12.41 -9.30 3.94
C ALA A 135 11.26 -8.44 3.44
N VAL A 136 10.77 -8.67 2.23
CA VAL A 136 9.88 -7.76 1.52
C VAL A 136 8.42 -7.96 1.94
N THR A 137 7.74 -6.88 2.29
CA THR A 137 6.28 -6.82 2.43
C THR A 137 5.69 -6.16 1.18
N LEU A 138 4.71 -6.82 0.58
CA LEU A 138 3.95 -6.26 -0.53
C LEU A 138 2.64 -5.66 -0.03
N ILE A 139 2.29 -4.49 -0.55
CA ILE A 139 0.98 -3.86 -0.37
C ILE A 139 0.37 -3.69 -1.76
N GLN A 140 -0.74 -4.39 -2.03
CA GLN A 140 -1.51 -4.26 -3.26
C GLN A 140 -2.83 -3.57 -2.95
N VAL A 141 -3.07 -2.45 -3.63
CA VAL A 141 -4.34 -1.72 -3.50
C VAL A 141 -5.08 -1.62 -4.83
N GLY A 142 -4.43 -1.99 -5.93
CA GLY A 142 -5.03 -2.12 -7.26
C GLY A 142 -5.41 -3.55 -7.63
N PHE A 143 -5.53 -3.80 -8.93
CA PHE A 143 -5.90 -5.11 -9.49
C PHE A 143 -4.79 -6.13 -9.28
N SER A 144 -5.13 -7.39 -9.16
CA SER A 144 -4.17 -8.48 -8.93
C SER A 144 -3.30 -8.82 -10.16
N THR A 145 -3.44 -8.11 -11.29
CA THR A 145 -2.81 -8.40 -12.58
C THR A 145 -1.29 -8.51 -12.47
N ASN A 146 -0.62 -7.53 -11.85
CA ASN A 146 0.84 -7.52 -11.74
C ASN A 146 1.35 -8.70 -10.90
N LEU A 147 0.72 -8.99 -9.77
CA LEU A 147 1.16 -10.05 -8.88
C LEU A 147 0.83 -11.44 -9.42
N ALA A 148 -0.31 -11.61 -10.12
CA ALA A 148 -0.63 -12.84 -10.83
C ALA A 148 0.40 -13.13 -11.94
N ARG A 149 0.74 -12.13 -12.75
CA ARG A 149 1.77 -12.24 -13.80
C ARG A 149 3.17 -12.47 -13.21
N LEU A 150 3.48 -11.86 -12.07
CA LEU A 150 4.72 -12.13 -11.35
C LEU A 150 4.83 -13.62 -10.99
N MET A 151 3.78 -14.22 -10.41
CA MET A 151 3.79 -15.65 -10.06
C MET A 151 4.00 -16.55 -11.29
N GLU A 152 3.49 -16.16 -12.46
CA GLU A 152 3.61 -16.91 -13.72
C GLU A 152 4.94 -16.67 -14.46
N SER A 153 5.71 -15.67 -14.03
CA SER A 153 6.92 -15.28 -14.75
C SER A 153 7.99 -16.36 -14.71
N ALA A 154 8.64 -16.55 -15.87
CA ALA A 154 9.79 -17.45 -16.00
C ALA A 154 11.06 -16.86 -15.37
N PRO A 155 12.11 -17.66 -15.12
CA PRO A 155 13.46 -17.19 -14.84
C PRO A 155 13.94 -16.18 -15.90
N ASP A 156 14.71 -15.18 -15.44
CA ASP A 156 15.24 -14.11 -16.29
C ASP A 156 16.66 -13.69 -15.87
N SER A 157 17.15 -12.56 -16.42
CA SER A 157 18.48 -12.04 -16.09
C SER A 157 18.62 -11.55 -14.64
N PHE A 158 17.52 -11.27 -13.94
CA PHE A 158 17.52 -10.83 -12.55
C PHE A 158 17.53 -12.00 -11.57
N SER A 159 16.88 -13.11 -11.92
CA SER A 159 16.78 -14.29 -11.06
C SER A 159 16.59 -15.58 -11.86
N SER A 160 17.34 -16.61 -11.50
CA SER A 160 17.16 -17.98 -12.01
C SER A 160 15.92 -18.69 -11.43
N LEU A 161 15.24 -18.07 -10.46
CA LEU A 161 14.00 -18.59 -9.89
C LEU A 161 12.79 -18.20 -10.76
N SER A 162 11.82 -19.11 -10.87
CA SER A 162 10.48 -18.73 -11.35
C SER A 162 9.88 -17.65 -10.46
N GLY A 163 8.85 -16.93 -10.95
CA GLY A 163 8.19 -15.91 -10.16
C GLY A 163 7.60 -16.44 -8.86
N MET A 164 6.98 -17.62 -8.90
CA MET A 164 6.43 -18.30 -7.72
C MET A 164 7.53 -18.62 -6.68
N GLU A 165 8.66 -19.15 -7.12
CA GLU A 165 9.79 -19.45 -6.22
C GLU A 165 10.40 -18.18 -5.66
N LEU A 166 10.51 -17.12 -6.47
CA LEU A 166 11.03 -15.82 -6.06
C LEU A 166 10.15 -15.18 -5.00
N VAL A 167 8.83 -15.15 -5.21
CA VAL A 167 7.85 -14.66 -4.22
C VAL A 167 7.97 -15.48 -2.93
N LYS A 168 7.92 -16.80 -3.01
CA LYS A 168 8.02 -17.69 -1.84
C LYS A 168 9.29 -17.45 -1.04
N LYS A 169 10.39 -17.11 -1.72
CA LYS A 169 11.68 -16.89 -1.08
C LYS A 169 11.84 -15.50 -0.47
N LYS A 170 11.35 -14.46 -1.15
CA LYS A 170 11.65 -13.06 -0.85
C LYS A 170 10.57 -12.33 -0.08
N VAL A 171 9.31 -12.72 -0.28
CA VAL A 171 8.17 -12.02 0.29
C VAL A 171 7.82 -12.59 1.65
N ARG A 172 7.77 -11.70 2.66
CA ARG A 172 7.32 -12.00 4.01
C ARG A 172 5.82 -12.20 4.06
N SER A 173 5.09 -11.23 3.54
CA SER A 173 3.62 -11.21 3.53
C SER A 173 3.11 -10.27 2.44
N LEU A 174 1.84 -10.43 2.10
CA LEU A 174 1.10 -9.56 1.21
C LEU A 174 -0.11 -8.99 1.95
N THR A 175 -0.33 -7.67 1.84
CA THR A 175 -1.58 -7.06 2.28
C THR A 175 -2.31 -6.52 1.06
N VAL A 176 -3.61 -6.83 0.94
CA VAL A 176 -4.41 -6.54 -0.26
C VAL A 176 -5.66 -5.75 0.12
N MET A 177 -5.97 -4.70 -0.63
CA MET A 177 -7.32 -4.14 -0.67
C MET A 177 -8.11 -4.88 -1.74
N ALA A 178 -9.01 -5.76 -1.34
CA ALA A 178 -9.85 -6.52 -2.27
C ALA A 178 -11.01 -7.23 -1.57
N GLY A 179 -12.07 -7.46 -2.33
CA GLY A 179 -13.20 -8.29 -1.93
C GLY A 179 -14.20 -7.62 -1.01
N ASN A 180 -15.32 -8.31 -0.79
CA ASN A 180 -16.40 -7.86 0.09
C ASN A 180 -16.93 -9.07 0.87
N PHE A 181 -16.44 -9.25 2.09
CA PHE A 181 -16.72 -10.45 2.89
C PHE A 181 -17.99 -10.32 3.71
N ALA A 182 -18.39 -9.10 4.06
CA ALA A 182 -19.63 -8.88 4.82
C ALA A 182 -20.87 -9.13 3.99
N ALA A 183 -20.86 -8.79 2.70
CA ALA A 183 -22.01 -8.90 1.82
C ALA A 183 -21.84 -9.96 0.71
N SER A 184 -20.65 -10.53 0.54
CA SER A 184 -20.28 -11.44 -0.56
C SER A 184 -20.73 -10.89 -1.92
N LYS A 185 -20.43 -9.60 -2.17
CA LYS A 185 -20.74 -8.90 -3.42
C LYS A 185 -19.49 -8.71 -4.26
N PRO A 186 -19.64 -8.51 -5.58
CA PRO A 186 -18.56 -8.05 -6.43
C PRO A 186 -17.89 -6.78 -5.87
N GLU A 187 -16.56 -6.76 -5.89
CA GLU A 187 -15.74 -5.63 -5.47
C GLU A 187 -14.81 -5.23 -6.62
N TYR A 188 -14.55 -3.93 -6.79
CA TYR A 188 -13.97 -3.34 -7.99
C TYR A 188 -12.62 -3.95 -8.38
N ASN A 189 -11.69 -4.08 -7.44
CA ASN A 189 -10.35 -4.64 -7.71
C ASN A 189 -10.41 -6.10 -8.13
N VAL A 190 -11.35 -6.85 -7.59
CA VAL A 190 -11.60 -8.26 -7.97
C VAL A 190 -12.27 -8.34 -9.34
N VAL A 191 -13.34 -7.56 -9.56
CA VAL A 191 -14.14 -7.60 -10.81
C VAL A 191 -13.31 -7.18 -12.01
N THR A 192 -12.42 -6.21 -11.85
CA THR A 192 -11.61 -5.68 -12.93
C THR A 192 -10.69 -6.75 -13.55
N ASP A 193 -10.16 -7.67 -12.73
CA ASP A 193 -9.39 -8.81 -13.24
C ASP A 193 -9.67 -10.09 -12.43
N ILE A 194 -10.86 -10.68 -12.64
CA ILE A 194 -11.31 -11.88 -11.93
C ILE A 194 -10.29 -13.05 -12.05
N PRO A 195 -9.74 -13.37 -13.24
CA PRO A 195 -8.73 -14.41 -13.35
C PRO A 195 -7.48 -14.19 -12.50
N ALA A 196 -6.97 -12.95 -12.49
CA ALA A 196 -5.79 -12.59 -11.70
C ALA A 196 -6.09 -12.65 -10.20
N ALA A 197 -7.23 -12.14 -9.75
CA ALA A 197 -7.66 -12.22 -8.36
C ALA A 197 -7.87 -13.67 -7.91
N THR A 198 -8.51 -14.50 -8.74
CA THR A 198 -8.68 -15.94 -8.47
C THR A 198 -7.35 -16.62 -8.27
N LYS A 199 -6.39 -16.37 -9.17
CA LYS A 199 -5.04 -16.92 -9.09
C LYS A 199 -4.30 -16.44 -7.85
N LEU A 200 -4.35 -15.14 -7.56
CA LEU A 200 -3.70 -14.56 -6.39
C LEU A 200 -4.20 -15.22 -5.10
N PHE A 201 -5.50 -15.28 -4.91
CA PHE A 201 -6.06 -15.85 -3.69
C PHE A 201 -5.88 -17.38 -3.59
N ALA A 202 -5.85 -18.09 -4.70
CA ALA A 202 -5.61 -19.54 -4.68
C ALA A 202 -4.13 -19.88 -4.43
N ASP A 203 -3.21 -19.25 -5.17
CA ASP A 203 -1.86 -19.75 -5.36
C ASP A 203 -0.77 -18.97 -4.61
N TRP A 204 -1.06 -17.76 -4.09
CA TRP A 204 -0.03 -16.94 -3.43
C TRP A 204 0.63 -17.68 -2.27
N PRO A 205 1.98 -17.81 -2.24
CA PRO A 205 2.65 -18.79 -1.38
C PRO A 205 2.84 -18.35 0.08
N THR A 206 2.73 -17.04 0.38
CA THR A 206 2.85 -16.48 1.75
C THR A 206 1.50 -16.05 2.30
N ASP A 207 1.47 -15.55 3.53
CA ASP A 207 0.23 -15.05 4.13
C ASP A 207 -0.30 -13.83 3.38
N ILE A 208 -1.62 -13.78 3.18
CA ILE A 208 -2.33 -12.59 2.67
C ILE A 208 -3.24 -12.06 3.77
N TYR A 209 -3.10 -10.77 4.05
CA TYR A 209 -4.00 -10.00 4.91
C TYR A 209 -4.86 -9.10 4.02
N ILE A 210 -6.17 -9.19 4.16
CA ILE A 210 -7.11 -8.61 3.22
C ILE A 210 -7.95 -7.54 3.92
N SER A 211 -7.83 -6.29 3.48
CA SER A 211 -8.76 -5.23 3.85
C SER A 211 -9.90 -5.22 2.85
N GLY A 212 -11.07 -5.69 3.26
CA GLY A 212 -12.25 -5.78 2.39
C GLY A 212 -12.93 -4.43 2.20
N PHE A 213 -13.85 -4.37 1.24
CA PHE A 213 -14.66 -3.19 0.92
C PHE A 213 -15.32 -2.58 2.16
N GLU A 214 -15.90 -3.42 3.03
CA GLU A 214 -16.58 -3.01 4.26
C GLU A 214 -15.68 -2.28 5.25
N VAL A 215 -14.39 -2.59 5.27
CA VAL A 215 -13.42 -1.96 6.19
C VAL A 215 -13.18 -0.50 5.79
N GLY A 216 -12.83 -0.26 4.53
CA GLY A 216 -12.59 1.08 4.03
C GLY A 216 -13.86 1.94 4.04
N LEU A 217 -15.02 1.34 3.73
CA LEU A 217 -16.31 2.03 3.78
C LEU A 217 -16.65 2.55 5.19
N ALA A 218 -16.20 1.87 6.24
CA ALA A 218 -16.43 2.30 7.63
C ALA A 218 -15.50 3.46 8.06
N ILE A 219 -14.52 3.84 7.25
CA ILE A 219 -13.47 4.81 7.59
C ILE A 219 -13.44 5.92 6.54
N LEU A 220 -14.05 7.07 6.85
CA LEU A 220 -14.11 8.19 5.92
C LEU A 220 -12.97 9.18 6.16
N TYR A 221 -12.15 9.41 5.12
CA TYR A 221 -11.14 10.47 5.12
C TYR A 221 -11.84 11.83 4.96
N PRO A 222 -11.67 12.79 5.89
CA PRO A 222 -12.49 13.98 5.91
C PRO A 222 -11.99 15.04 4.92
N ALA A 223 -12.92 15.68 4.22
CA ALA A 223 -12.66 16.84 3.36
C ALA A 223 -11.91 17.95 4.08
N SER A 224 -12.20 18.17 5.36
CA SER A 224 -11.56 19.22 6.18
C SER A 224 -10.03 19.05 6.28
N SER A 225 -9.53 17.81 6.26
CA SER A 225 -8.09 17.59 6.24
C SER A 225 -7.46 18.05 4.93
N ILE A 226 -8.10 17.79 3.80
CA ILE A 226 -7.65 18.28 2.49
C ILE A 226 -7.64 19.80 2.39
N GLU A 227 -8.59 20.44 3.07
CA GLU A 227 -8.71 21.90 3.07
C GLU A 227 -7.68 22.58 3.96
N HIS A 228 -7.31 21.98 5.09
CA HIS A 228 -6.57 22.66 6.15
C HIS A 228 -5.19 22.07 6.48
N ASP A 229 -4.97 20.78 6.25
CA ASP A 229 -3.75 20.11 6.73
C ASP A 229 -2.67 19.95 5.65
N PHE A 230 -3.03 20.08 4.37
CA PHE A 230 -2.07 19.95 3.27
C PHE A 230 -1.51 21.30 2.84
N PRO A 231 -0.19 21.43 2.62
CA PRO A 231 0.40 22.63 2.06
C PRO A 231 -0.07 22.88 0.62
N GLY A 232 -0.09 24.16 0.22
CA GLY A 232 -0.38 24.53 -1.17
C GLY A 232 0.59 23.87 -2.16
N GLY A 233 0.08 23.47 -3.33
CA GLY A 233 0.87 22.77 -4.35
C GLY A 233 1.20 21.31 -3.99
N ASN A 234 0.49 20.71 -3.04
CA ASN A 234 0.62 19.29 -2.74
C ASN A 234 -0.16 18.46 -3.77
N PRO A 235 0.49 17.60 -4.58
CA PRO A 235 -0.15 16.88 -5.67
C PRO A 235 -1.24 15.90 -5.19
N VAL A 236 -1.13 15.40 -3.95
CA VAL A 236 -2.13 14.50 -3.36
C VAL A 236 -3.41 15.26 -3.01
N ALA A 237 -3.29 16.45 -2.40
CA ALA A 237 -4.45 17.29 -2.11
C ALA A 237 -5.10 17.85 -3.38
N GLU A 238 -4.31 18.14 -4.42
CA GLU A 238 -4.84 18.56 -5.73
C GLU A 238 -5.61 17.42 -6.41
N ALA A 239 -5.08 16.19 -6.36
CA ALA A 239 -5.79 15.01 -6.84
C ALA A 239 -7.14 14.83 -6.16
N TYR A 240 -7.18 14.95 -4.84
CA TYR A 240 -8.42 14.82 -4.09
C TYR A 240 -9.45 15.89 -4.49
N ARG A 241 -9.01 17.15 -4.67
CA ARG A 241 -9.90 18.25 -5.09
C ARG A 241 -10.44 18.08 -6.51
N LEU A 242 -9.71 17.39 -7.38
CA LEU A 242 -10.11 17.13 -8.78
C LEU A 242 -10.96 15.87 -8.92
N TYR A 243 -10.80 14.91 -8.02
CA TYR A 243 -11.48 13.62 -8.09
C TYR A 243 -12.99 13.76 -8.01
N GLU A 244 -13.48 14.54 -7.07
CA GLU A 244 -14.91 14.84 -6.88
C GLU A 244 -15.09 16.27 -6.38
N LYS A 245 -16.30 16.82 -6.54
CA LYS A 245 -16.61 18.19 -6.09
C LYS A 245 -16.52 18.31 -4.57
N MET A 246 -15.58 19.13 -4.08
CA MET A 246 -15.45 19.47 -2.66
C MET A 246 -16.65 20.24 -2.10
N PRO A 247 -16.98 20.11 -0.78
CA PRO A 247 -16.37 19.16 0.15
C PRO A 247 -17.03 17.77 0.07
N TYR A 248 -16.22 16.72 0.19
CA TYR A 248 -16.70 15.33 0.32
C TYR A 248 -15.76 14.53 1.21
N ASP A 249 -16.28 13.56 1.96
CA ASP A 249 -15.49 12.60 2.72
C ASP A 249 -15.37 11.31 1.90
N ARG A 250 -14.14 10.80 1.76
CA ARG A 250 -13.89 9.61 0.93
C ARG A 250 -13.62 8.38 1.79
N PRO A 251 -14.24 7.22 1.51
CA PRO A 251 -13.81 5.97 2.13
C PRO A 251 -12.32 5.71 1.94
N SER A 252 -11.69 5.09 2.95
CA SER A 252 -10.23 4.94 3.05
C SER A 252 -9.84 3.49 2.85
N TRP A 253 -10.15 2.91 1.69
CA TRP A 253 -9.88 1.50 1.42
C TRP A 253 -8.38 1.20 1.44
N ASP A 254 -7.60 1.92 0.66
CA ASP A 254 -6.18 1.70 0.45
C ASP A 254 -5.34 2.06 1.67
N LEU A 255 -5.71 3.17 2.33
CA LEU A 255 -5.02 3.64 3.53
C LEU A 255 -5.04 2.60 4.64
N THR A 256 -6.10 1.78 4.73
CA THR A 256 -6.22 0.74 5.76
C THR A 256 -5.15 -0.32 5.63
N THR A 257 -4.74 -0.68 4.40
CA THR A 257 -3.64 -1.63 4.16
C THR A 257 -2.32 -1.12 4.68
N VAL A 258 -2.05 0.18 4.48
CA VAL A 258 -0.82 0.84 4.96
C VAL A 258 -0.80 0.87 6.49
N VAL A 259 -1.93 1.26 7.13
CA VAL A 259 -2.02 1.25 8.61
C VAL A 259 -1.78 -0.14 9.16
N TYR A 260 -2.39 -1.18 8.56
CA TYR A 260 -2.22 -2.55 9.02
C TYR A 260 -0.76 -3.00 8.93
N VAL A 261 -0.12 -2.82 7.78
CA VAL A 261 1.27 -3.25 7.55
C VAL A 261 2.24 -2.60 8.53
N LEU A 262 2.05 -1.32 8.83
CA LEU A 262 2.99 -0.57 9.68
C LEU A 262 2.65 -0.66 11.17
N ARG A 263 1.44 -1.08 11.51
CA ARG A 263 0.96 -1.16 12.89
C ARG A 263 0.11 -2.42 13.12
N PRO A 264 0.63 -3.63 12.77
CA PRO A 264 -0.15 -4.86 12.86
C PRO A 264 -0.62 -5.16 14.30
N ASP A 265 0.20 -4.83 15.28
CA ASP A 265 -0.08 -5.04 16.71
C ASP A 265 -0.70 -3.79 17.39
N GLY A 266 -1.07 -2.77 16.62
CA GLY A 266 -1.60 -1.50 17.13
C GLY A 266 -3.02 -1.58 17.65
N GLY A 267 -3.71 -2.70 17.50
CA GLY A 267 -5.12 -2.88 17.86
C GLY A 267 -6.06 -2.02 17.01
N TYR A 268 -5.65 -1.71 15.78
CA TYR A 268 -6.45 -0.98 14.82
C TYR A 268 -7.50 -1.87 14.12
N PHE A 269 -7.20 -3.15 13.98
CA PHE A 269 -8.03 -4.12 13.29
C PHE A 269 -8.15 -5.40 14.12
N ASP A 270 -9.25 -6.11 13.95
CA ASP A 270 -9.34 -7.52 14.30
C ASP A 270 -9.00 -8.34 13.05
N ILE A 271 -8.34 -9.49 13.26
CA ILE A 271 -7.85 -10.37 12.20
C ILE A 271 -8.63 -11.68 12.29
N SER A 272 -9.16 -12.15 11.17
CA SER A 272 -9.83 -13.45 11.11
C SER A 272 -8.88 -14.61 11.44
N PRO A 273 -9.38 -15.77 11.89
CA PRO A 273 -8.62 -17.00 11.81
C PRO A 273 -8.16 -17.28 10.37
N PRO A 274 -7.16 -18.17 10.17
CA PRO A 274 -6.70 -18.53 8.85
C PRO A 274 -7.80 -19.19 8.01
N GLY A 275 -7.76 -18.97 6.70
CA GLY A 275 -8.73 -19.51 5.77
C GLY A 275 -8.29 -19.43 4.33
N ASP A 276 -9.24 -19.67 3.43
CA ASP A 276 -9.13 -19.53 1.99
C ASP A 276 -10.13 -18.47 1.50
N VAL A 277 -9.83 -17.85 0.37
CA VAL A 277 -10.76 -16.94 -0.32
C VAL A 277 -11.17 -17.56 -1.64
N LEU A 278 -12.46 -17.69 -1.83
CA LEU A 278 -13.06 -18.13 -3.07
C LEU A 278 -13.55 -16.92 -3.86
N VAL A 279 -13.17 -16.85 -5.12
CA VAL A 279 -13.64 -15.83 -6.07
C VAL A 279 -14.63 -16.47 -7.02
N ALA A 280 -15.85 -15.95 -7.06
CA ALA A 280 -16.89 -16.43 -7.96
C ALA A 280 -16.75 -15.83 -9.37
N GLN A 281 -17.51 -16.36 -10.33
CA GLN A 281 -17.46 -15.91 -11.73
C GLN A 281 -17.90 -14.45 -11.92
N ASP A 282 -18.69 -13.92 -11.00
CA ASP A 282 -19.13 -12.51 -11.00
C ASP A 282 -18.18 -11.58 -10.24
N GLY A 283 -17.07 -12.11 -9.70
CA GLY A 283 -16.12 -11.36 -8.89
C GLY A 283 -16.53 -11.19 -7.42
N SER A 284 -17.63 -11.79 -6.98
CA SER A 284 -17.94 -11.84 -5.55
C SER A 284 -16.95 -12.74 -4.81
N THR A 285 -16.66 -12.39 -3.54
CA THR A 285 -15.69 -13.12 -2.73
C THR A 285 -16.35 -13.75 -1.51
N LYS A 286 -15.85 -14.92 -1.11
CA LYS A 286 -16.27 -15.60 0.09
C LYS A 286 -15.06 -16.12 0.86
N PHE A 287 -15.00 -15.80 2.15
CA PHE A 287 -14.02 -16.38 3.05
C PHE A 287 -14.50 -17.74 3.56
N GLN A 288 -13.62 -18.73 3.54
CA GLN A 288 -13.86 -20.07 4.05
C GLN A 288 -12.80 -20.38 5.11
N PRO A 289 -13.19 -20.55 6.39
CA PRO A 289 -12.24 -20.94 7.44
C PRO A 289 -11.52 -22.25 7.09
N ASN A 290 -10.18 -22.22 7.17
CA ASN A 290 -9.32 -23.36 6.95
C ASN A 290 -8.06 -23.21 7.84
N PRO A 291 -7.86 -24.08 8.85
CA PRO A 291 -6.69 -23.98 9.74
C PRO A 291 -5.33 -24.09 9.04
N GLN A 292 -5.30 -24.62 7.82
CA GLN A 292 -4.10 -24.72 6.98
C GLN A 292 -4.01 -23.57 5.94
N GLY A 293 -5.04 -22.73 5.86
CA GLY A 293 -5.10 -21.59 4.94
C GLY A 293 -4.11 -20.49 5.33
N LYS A 294 -3.86 -19.60 4.36
CA LYS A 294 -2.94 -18.47 4.52
C LYS A 294 -3.62 -17.13 4.20
N ARG A 295 -4.94 -17.10 4.23
CA ARG A 295 -5.71 -15.89 3.97
C ARG A 295 -6.37 -15.43 5.26
N HIS A 296 -6.29 -14.13 5.51
CA HIS A 296 -6.87 -13.49 6.68
C HIS A 296 -7.59 -12.24 6.20
N PHE A 297 -8.79 -11.97 6.70
CA PHE A 297 -9.42 -10.68 6.47
C PHE A 297 -9.42 -9.82 7.72
N LEU A 298 -9.36 -8.51 7.51
CA LEU A 298 -9.41 -7.50 8.55
C LEU A 298 -10.86 -7.11 8.81
N SER A 299 -11.15 -6.76 10.05
CA SER A 299 -12.42 -6.13 10.42
C SER A 299 -12.19 -5.01 11.43
N VAL A 300 -13.15 -4.09 11.52
CA VAL A 300 -13.11 -2.97 12.46
C VAL A 300 -14.44 -2.80 13.18
N ASN A 301 -14.38 -2.47 14.45
CA ASN A 301 -15.51 -1.90 15.17
C ASN A 301 -15.48 -0.36 15.11
N ALA A 302 -16.50 0.31 15.62
CA ALA A 302 -16.61 1.77 15.55
C ALA A 302 -15.43 2.52 16.22
N VAL A 303 -14.87 1.98 17.30
CA VAL A 303 -13.72 2.58 18.01
C VAL A 303 -12.45 2.41 17.18
N GLN A 304 -12.24 1.22 16.62
CA GLN A 304 -11.12 0.95 15.72
C GLN A 304 -11.20 1.82 14.47
N ALA A 305 -12.38 1.93 13.84
CA ALA A 305 -12.58 2.78 12.67
C ALA A 305 -12.23 4.24 12.94
N ALA A 306 -12.65 4.81 14.08
CA ALA A 306 -12.28 6.16 14.48
C ALA A 306 -10.76 6.33 14.65
N ARG A 307 -10.10 5.38 15.32
CA ARG A 307 -8.63 5.40 15.50
C ARG A 307 -7.86 5.28 14.18
N VAL A 308 -8.32 4.40 13.27
CA VAL A 308 -7.73 4.27 11.93
C VAL A 308 -7.89 5.56 11.16
N ARG A 309 -9.07 6.19 11.20
CA ARG A 309 -9.30 7.49 10.56
C ARG A 309 -8.34 8.57 11.07
N GLU A 310 -8.17 8.69 12.39
CA GLU A 310 -7.22 9.64 12.98
C GLU A 310 -5.78 9.37 12.50
N ALA A 311 -5.37 8.11 12.46
CA ALA A 311 -4.05 7.72 11.96
C ALA A 311 -3.89 8.07 10.46
N CYS A 312 -4.90 7.80 9.63
CA CYS A 312 -4.87 8.14 8.20
C CYS A 312 -4.75 9.65 7.98
N VAL A 313 -5.59 10.46 8.67
CA VAL A 313 -5.54 11.92 8.57
C VAL A 313 -4.17 12.45 8.95
N TRP A 314 -3.66 12.03 10.11
CA TRP A 314 -2.38 12.51 10.58
C TRP A 314 -1.20 12.07 9.70
N LEU A 315 -1.23 10.85 9.14
CA LEU A 315 -0.13 10.32 8.32
C LEU A 315 -0.14 10.90 6.90
N ALA A 316 -1.29 10.96 6.24
CA ALA A 316 -1.35 11.42 4.85
C ALA A 316 -1.03 12.91 4.71
N SER A 317 -1.30 13.72 5.72
CA SER A 317 -1.05 15.17 5.74
C SER A 317 0.35 15.57 6.17
N GLN A 318 1.24 14.61 6.51
CA GLN A 318 2.59 14.94 6.95
C GLN A 318 3.38 15.71 5.88
N PRO A 319 4.18 16.72 6.28
CA PRO A 319 5.06 17.43 5.37
C PRO A 319 6.17 16.51 4.81
N LYS A 320 6.86 17.02 3.79
CA LYS A 320 8.00 16.37 3.11
C LYS A 320 9.08 15.91 4.08
#